data_451f2fe4f13d420ad29cf0e513244a87
#
_entry.id   451f2fe4f13d420ad29cf0e513244a87
#
_cell.length_a   1.000
_cell.length_b   1.000
_cell.length_c   1.000
_cell.angle_alpha   90.00
_cell.angle_beta   90.00
_cell.angle_gamma   90.00
#
_symmetry.space_group_name_H-M   'P 1'
#
loop_
_entity.id
_entity.type
_entity.pdbx_description
1 polymer ?
#
loop_
_entity_poly.entity_id
_entity_poly.type
_entity_poly.pdbx_seq_one_letter_code
_entity_poly.pdbx_strand_id
1 'polypeptide(L)'
;MCTVVVRRSGAAAAEVLAVRDEMTTREFDVPGRWWPEFPDVVGGRDRVAGGTWCATDVGTGVTALVLNRYHERPAAPGAPSRGVLPLLAAVHGAGWVQHVRLAGMAGFLLVLVEPDRLTSWEHDGERLVATAHGEGTTVFTSGGPEDRKGELWREPFAAAPFPDRWRGLVQEQTPAPEPEALLVRREREGRVYGSVFA
;
A
#
# COMPACT_ATOMS: atom_id res chain seq x y z
N MET A 1 6.40 9.08 -1.40
CA MET A 1 6.55 7.60 -1.63
C MET A 1 5.85 6.89 -0.50
N CYS A 2 4.80 6.12 -0.81
CA CYS A 2 4.06 5.36 0.19
C CYS A 2 4.97 4.33 0.88
N THR A 3 4.63 3.99 2.12
CA THR A 3 5.35 2.98 2.90
C THR A 3 4.33 2.02 3.51
N VAL A 4 4.58 0.73 3.42
CA VAL A 4 3.80 -0.31 4.09
C VAL A 4 4.76 -1.16 4.90
N VAL A 5 4.45 -1.35 6.17
CA VAL A 5 5.19 -2.23 7.08
C VAL A 5 4.28 -3.39 7.45
N VAL A 6 4.77 -4.60 7.26
CA VAL A 6 4.07 -5.83 7.66
C VAL A 6 5.00 -6.65 8.55
N ARG A 7 4.51 -7.06 9.72
CA ARG A 7 5.20 -8.04 10.58
C ARG A 7 4.34 -9.28 10.74
N ARG A 8 4.96 -10.45 10.51
CA ARG A 8 4.37 -11.75 10.69
C ARG A 8 5.17 -12.57 11.69
N SER A 9 4.50 -13.23 12.63
CA SER A 9 5.12 -14.03 13.67
C SER A 9 4.28 -15.30 13.90
N GLY A 10 4.67 -16.39 13.28
CA GLY A 10 3.97 -17.68 13.42
C GLY A 10 2.48 -17.59 13.10
N ALA A 11 1.64 -18.13 13.97
CA ALA A 11 0.19 -18.15 13.83
C ALA A 11 -0.52 -16.88 14.33
N ALA A 12 0.22 -15.87 14.80
CA ALA A 12 -0.36 -14.61 15.22
C ALA A 12 -0.88 -13.82 14.01
N ALA A 13 -1.90 -12.99 14.24
CA ALA A 13 -2.38 -12.06 13.22
C ALA A 13 -1.25 -11.15 12.75
N ALA A 14 -1.18 -10.91 11.45
CA ALA A 14 -0.19 -9.99 10.90
C ALA A 14 -0.45 -8.56 11.38
N GLU A 15 0.62 -7.86 11.71
CA GLU A 15 0.59 -6.45 12.08
C GLU A 15 0.90 -5.61 10.85
N VAL A 16 0.08 -4.62 10.55
CA VAL A 16 0.19 -3.79 9.35
C VAL A 16 0.13 -2.31 9.71
N LEU A 17 1.05 -1.53 9.13
CA LEU A 17 1.01 -0.08 9.14
C LEU A 17 1.22 0.43 7.72
N ALA A 18 0.44 1.41 7.32
CA ALA A 18 0.56 2.02 6.00
C ALA A 18 0.63 3.55 6.10
N VAL A 19 1.59 4.15 5.43
CA VAL A 19 1.71 5.61 5.27
C VAL A 19 1.45 5.92 3.80
N ARG A 20 0.39 6.69 3.54
CA ARG A 20 0.02 7.12 2.19
C ARG A 20 0.59 8.50 1.89
N ASP A 21 1.44 8.57 0.90
CA ASP A 21 1.93 9.84 0.36
C ASP A 21 1.19 10.18 -0.94
N GLU A 22 0.55 11.32 -0.95
CA GLU A 22 -0.28 11.77 -2.07
C GLU A 22 -0.26 13.31 -2.18
N MET A 23 -0.81 13.86 -3.24
CA MET A 23 -1.11 15.29 -3.30
C MET A 23 -1.99 15.69 -2.14
N THR A 24 -1.61 16.73 -1.39
CA THR A 24 -2.34 17.17 -0.20
C THR A 24 -3.74 17.68 -0.50
N THR A 25 -4.01 17.99 -1.76
CA THR A 25 -5.33 18.43 -2.25
C THR A 25 -6.22 17.29 -2.75
N ARG A 26 -5.71 16.03 -2.75
CA ARG A 26 -6.50 14.90 -3.24
C ARG A 26 -7.51 14.46 -2.20
N GLU A 27 -8.77 14.56 -2.55
CA GLU A 27 -9.88 14.23 -1.64
C GLU A 27 -10.02 12.71 -1.43
N PHE A 28 -10.26 12.34 -0.18
CA PHE A 28 -10.51 10.95 0.18
C PHE A 28 -11.49 10.86 1.36
N ASP A 29 -12.13 9.70 1.51
CA ASP A 29 -12.92 9.36 2.69
C ASP A 29 -12.08 8.47 3.62
N VAL A 30 -12.28 8.64 4.93
CA VAL A 30 -11.70 7.76 5.96
C VAL A 30 -12.17 6.32 5.79
N PRO A 31 -11.49 5.31 6.39
CA PRO A 31 -11.91 3.93 6.28
C PRO A 31 -13.38 3.72 6.61
N GLY A 32 -14.08 3.04 5.71
CA GLY A 32 -15.51 2.74 5.78
C GLY A 32 -15.92 1.69 4.73
N ARG A 33 -17.20 1.34 4.70
CA ARG A 33 -17.80 0.42 3.73
C ARG A 33 -18.37 1.22 2.55
N TRP A 34 -17.53 1.54 1.59
CA TRP A 34 -17.86 2.46 0.50
C TRP A 34 -18.34 1.79 -0.78
N TRP A 35 -18.14 0.47 -0.92
CA TRP A 35 -18.39 -0.29 -2.14
C TRP A 35 -19.52 -1.30 -1.90
N PRO A 36 -20.77 -1.02 -2.35
CA PRO A 36 -21.91 -1.93 -2.16
C PRO A 36 -21.70 -3.32 -2.77
N GLU A 37 -20.89 -3.39 -3.84
CA GLU A 37 -20.52 -4.65 -4.51
C GLU A 37 -19.52 -5.50 -3.67
N PHE A 38 -18.90 -4.90 -2.66
CA PHE A 38 -17.97 -5.56 -1.73
C PHE A 38 -18.36 -5.24 -0.27
N PRO A 39 -19.49 -5.78 0.23
CA PRO A 39 -20.11 -5.33 1.49
C PRO A 39 -19.26 -5.59 2.74
N ASP A 40 -18.34 -6.54 2.67
CA ASP A 40 -17.43 -6.86 3.79
C ASP A 40 -16.07 -6.14 3.68
N VAL A 41 -15.86 -5.35 2.64
CA VAL A 41 -14.61 -4.60 2.47
C VAL A 41 -14.69 -3.24 3.18
N VAL A 42 -13.70 -2.99 4.02
CA VAL A 42 -13.45 -1.71 4.67
C VAL A 42 -12.15 -1.10 4.13
N GLY A 43 -12.18 0.17 3.78
CA GLY A 43 -11.00 0.90 3.30
C GLY A 43 -11.25 2.38 3.15
N GLY A 44 -10.18 3.17 3.02
CA GLY A 44 -10.28 4.58 2.66
C GLY A 44 -10.61 4.74 1.18
N ARG A 45 -11.61 5.56 0.82
CA ARG A 45 -12.01 5.76 -0.58
C ARG A 45 -11.33 6.97 -1.18
N ASP A 46 -10.67 6.80 -2.30
CA ASP A 46 -10.23 7.88 -3.17
C ASP A 46 -11.45 8.47 -3.90
N ARG A 47 -11.82 9.71 -3.59
CA ARG A 47 -13.01 10.35 -4.18
C ARG A 47 -12.86 10.67 -5.67
N VAL A 48 -11.64 10.78 -6.16
CA VAL A 48 -11.37 11.10 -7.56
C VAL A 48 -11.48 9.86 -8.45
N ALA A 49 -10.90 8.74 -8.00
CA ALA A 49 -10.82 7.50 -8.79
C ALA A 49 -11.81 6.41 -8.33
N GLY A 50 -12.51 6.60 -7.20
CA GLY A 50 -13.50 5.67 -6.67
C GLY A 50 -12.93 4.42 -6.00
N GLY A 51 -11.63 4.14 -6.16
CA GLY A 51 -10.94 2.99 -5.58
C GLY A 51 -10.31 3.29 -4.22
N THR A 52 -9.34 2.44 -3.84
CA THR A 52 -8.64 2.55 -2.56
C THR A 52 -7.14 2.28 -2.71
N TRP A 53 -6.36 2.68 -1.70
CA TRP A 53 -4.96 2.29 -1.53
C TRP A 53 -4.78 1.15 -0.52
N CYS A 54 -5.80 0.90 0.33
CA CYS A 54 -5.80 -0.15 1.34
C CYS A 54 -7.24 -0.62 1.57
N ALA A 55 -7.45 -1.92 1.48
CA ALA A 55 -8.73 -2.58 1.71
C ALA A 55 -8.53 -3.81 2.61
N THR A 56 -9.45 -4.01 3.55
CA THR A 56 -9.54 -5.21 4.37
C THR A 56 -10.91 -5.83 4.22
N ASP A 57 -10.98 -7.10 3.85
CA ASP A 57 -12.19 -7.90 3.98
C ASP A 57 -12.29 -8.38 5.43
N VAL A 58 -13.28 -7.88 6.16
CA VAL A 58 -13.42 -8.15 7.60
C VAL A 58 -13.97 -9.55 7.89
N GLY A 59 -14.54 -10.21 6.90
CA GLY A 59 -15.01 -11.59 7.03
C GLY A 59 -13.88 -12.60 7.00
N THR A 60 -12.87 -12.34 6.16
CA THR A 60 -11.71 -13.23 5.97
C THR A 60 -10.44 -12.76 6.69
N GLY A 61 -10.37 -11.48 7.07
CA GLY A 61 -9.15 -10.85 7.62
C GLY A 61 -8.08 -10.56 6.57
N VAL A 62 -8.39 -10.72 5.27
CA VAL A 62 -7.45 -10.42 4.18
C VAL A 62 -7.31 -8.93 3.99
N THR A 63 -6.08 -8.43 3.99
CA THR A 63 -5.77 -7.01 3.75
C THR A 63 -4.91 -6.87 2.49
N ALA A 64 -5.30 -5.95 1.62
CA ALA A 64 -4.57 -5.65 0.40
C ALA A 64 -4.23 -4.15 0.31
N LEU A 65 -2.99 -3.86 -0.10
CA LEU A 65 -2.49 -2.49 -0.21
C LEU A 65 -1.80 -2.29 -1.56
N VAL A 66 -1.97 -1.13 -2.17
CA VAL A 66 -1.30 -0.80 -3.43
C VAL A 66 -0.42 0.43 -3.30
N LEU A 67 0.82 0.31 -3.77
CA LEU A 67 1.79 1.38 -3.86
C LEU A 67 2.06 1.68 -5.34
N ASN A 68 2.17 2.95 -5.66
CA ASN A 68 2.56 3.39 -6.99
C ASN A 68 4.04 3.11 -7.23
N ARG A 69 4.39 2.72 -8.45
CA ARG A 69 5.78 2.72 -8.92
C ARG A 69 6.06 4.02 -9.69
N TYR A 70 7.18 4.67 -9.41
CA TYR A 70 7.47 6.03 -9.93
C TYR A 70 8.25 6.05 -11.25
N HIS A 71 8.91 4.95 -11.63
CA HIS A 71 9.78 4.91 -12.80
C HIS A 71 9.15 4.29 -14.05
N GLU A 72 7.82 4.22 -14.05
CA GLU A 72 7.09 3.40 -15.00
C GLU A 72 6.22 4.23 -15.94
N ARG A 73 5.79 3.58 -17.01
CA ARG A 73 4.94 4.19 -18.02
C ARG A 73 3.66 4.74 -17.39
N PRO A 74 3.20 5.92 -17.80
CA PRO A 74 1.89 6.40 -17.40
C PRO A 74 0.80 5.42 -17.85
N ALA A 75 -0.33 5.42 -17.17
CA ALA A 75 -1.47 4.61 -17.58
C ALA A 75 -1.91 4.99 -19.00
N ALA A 76 -2.25 3.99 -19.81
CA ALA A 76 -2.85 4.22 -21.13
C ALA A 76 -4.24 4.86 -20.97
N PRO A 77 -4.70 5.65 -21.94
CA PRO A 77 -6.05 6.20 -21.93
C PRO A 77 -7.10 5.08 -21.76
N GLY A 78 -8.00 5.24 -20.79
CA GLY A 78 -9.05 4.27 -20.47
C GLY A 78 -8.60 3.04 -19.67
N ALA A 79 -7.34 2.95 -19.27
CA ALA A 79 -6.89 1.88 -18.36
C ALA A 79 -7.54 2.03 -16.97
N PRO A 80 -7.85 0.91 -16.29
CA PRO A 80 -8.39 0.95 -14.94
C PRO A 80 -7.45 1.64 -13.95
N SER A 81 -8.02 2.31 -12.95
CA SER A 81 -7.25 2.82 -11.82
C SER A 81 -6.66 1.68 -10.99
N ARG A 82 -5.41 1.81 -10.54
CA ARG A 82 -4.79 0.88 -9.60
C ARG A 82 -5.57 0.72 -8.29
N GLY A 83 -6.38 1.72 -7.94
CA GLY A 83 -7.22 1.69 -6.74
C GLY A 83 -8.30 0.59 -6.73
N VAL A 84 -8.56 -0.08 -7.85
CA VAL A 84 -9.43 -1.27 -7.88
C VAL A 84 -8.73 -2.52 -7.35
N LEU A 85 -7.40 -2.57 -7.43
CA LEU A 85 -6.61 -3.76 -7.10
C LEU A 85 -6.76 -4.20 -5.64
N PRO A 86 -6.67 -3.31 -4.63
CA PRO A 86 -6.87 -3.73 -3.24
C PRO A 86 -8.28 -4.29 -2.97
N LEU A 87 -9.31 -3.77 -3.65
CA LEU A 87 -10.69 -4.28 -3.51
C LEU A 87 -10.77 -5.72 -4.00
N LEU A 88 -10.29 -5.97 -5.22
CA LEU A 88 -10.28 -7.30 -5.81
C LEU A 88 -9.41 -8.28 -5.02
N ALA A 89 -8.24 -7.84 -4.57
CA ALA A 89 -7.33 -8.70 -3.83
C ALA A 89 -7.83 -9.03 -2.42
N ALA A 90 -8.49 -8.11 -1.73
CA ALA A 90 -9.11 -8.38 -0.43
C ALA A 90 -10.20 -9.46 -0.54
N VAL A 91 -11.00 -9.45 -1.63
CA VAL A 91 -12.10 -10.40 -1.83
C VAL A 91 -11.66 -11.73 -2.43
N HIS A 92 -10.74 -11.70 -3.41
CA HIS A 92 -10.36 -12.88 -4.20
C HIS A 92 -9.01 -13.47 -3.81
N GLY A 93 -8.33 -12.90 -2.80
CA GLY A 93 -6.98 -13.32 -2.40
C GLY A 93 -6.02 -13.29 -3.60
N ALA A 94 -5.13 -14.27 -3.68
CA ALA A 94 -4.17 -14.42 -4.78
C ALA A 94 -4.81 -14.59 -6.18
N GLY A 95 -6.10 -14.91 -6.25
CA GLY A 95 -6.85 -15.04 -7.51
C GLY A 95 -7.26 -13.70 -8.17
N TRP A 96 -6.99 -12.56 -7.55
CA TRP A 96 -7.39 -11.23 -8.00
C TRP A 96 -7.02 -10.92 -9.46
N VAL A 97 -5.93 -11.48 -9.97
CA VAL A 97 -5.45 -11.27 -11.34
C VAL A 97 -6.45 -11.69 -12.42
N GLN A 98 -7.36 -12.62 -12.11
CA GLN A 98 -8.40 -13.13 -13.02
C GLN A 98 -9.57 -12.14 -13.17
N HIS A 99 -9.66 -11.13 -12.30
CA HIS A 99 -10.77 -10.19 -12.21
C HIS A 99 -10.43 -8.80 -12.74
N VAL A 100 -9.23 -8.60 -13.29
CA VAL A 100 -8.81 -7.30 -13.80
C VAL A 100 -7.93 -7.41 -15.05
N ARG A 101 -8.10 -6.48 -15.97
CA ARG A 101 -7.21 -6.32 -17.13
C ARG A 101 -6.06 -5.41 -16.76
N LEU A 102 -4.84 -5.94 -16.74
CA LEU A 102 -3.62 -5.16 -16.42
C LEU A 102 -3.07 -4.37 -17.61
N ALA A 103 -3.39 -4.77 -18.83
CA ALA A 103 -2.87 -4.13 -20.03
C ALA A 103 -3.16 -2.61 -20.04
N GLY A 104 -2.10 -1.82 -20.15
CA GLY A 104 -2.16 -0.35 -20.11
C GLY A 104 -2.25 0.27 -18.74
N MET A 105 -2.34 -0.53 -17.66
CA MET A 105 -2.31 -0.03 -16.29
C MET A 105 -0.89 0.49 -15.97
N ALA A 106 -0.80 1.61 -15.26
CA ALA A 106 0.48 2.08 -14.74
C ALA A 106 1.04 1.11 -13.72
N GLY A 107 2.36 1.08 -13.57
CA GLY A 107 3.04 0.17 -12.67
C GLY A 107 2.64 0.34 -11.21
N PHE A 108 2.72 -0.77 -10.48
CA PHE A 108 2.32 -0.85 -9.07
C PHE A 108 3.09 -1.94 -8.31
N LEU A 109 3.05 -1.83 -7.01
CA LEU A 109 3.31 -2.91 -6.07
C LEU A 109 2.02 -3.16 -5.29
N LEU A 110 1.44 -4.35 -5.41
CA LEU A 110 0.32 -4.81 -4.60
C LEU A 110 0.85 -5.74 -3.51
N VAL A 111 0.52 -5.45 -2.27
CA VAL A 111 0.84 -6.26 -1.10
C VAL A 111 -0.44 -6.90 -0.59
N LEU A 112 -0.46 -8.22 -0.48
CA LEU A 112 -1.56 -9.01 0.03
C LEU A 112 -1.13 -9.70 1.33
N VAL A 113 -1.84 -9.38 2.40
CA VAL A 113 -1.66 -9.95 3.72
C VAL A 113 -2.84 -10.87 4.00
N GLU A 114 -2.60 -12.16 3.95
CA GLU A 114 -3.55 -13.22 4.29
C GLU A 114 -3.22 -13.76 5.68
N PRO A 115 -4.14 -14.46 6.37
CA PRO A 115 -3.88 -14.98 7.72
C PRO A 115 -2.60 -15.85 7.83
N ASP A 116 -2.29 -16.60 6.79
CA ASP A 116 -1.17 -17.55 6.75
C ASP A 116 -0.04 -17.14 5.80
N ARG A 117 -0.20 -16.07 5.02
CA ARG A 117 0.70 -15.74 3.92
C ARG A 117 0.84 -14.24 3.71
N LEU A 118 2.03 -13.83 3.25
CA LEU A 118 2.32 -12.50 2.74
C LEU A 118 2.88 -12.64 1.33
N THR A 119 2.20 -12.04 0.37
CA THR A 119 2.63 -12.05 -1.03
C THR A 119 2.60 -10.64 -1.59
N SER A 120 3.57 -10.29 -2.41
CA SER A 120 3.54 -9.06 -3.19
C SER A 120 3.55 -9.36 -4.68
N TRP A 121 2.90 -8.50 -5.46
CA TRP A 121 2.93 -8.49 -6.92
C TRP A 121 3.46 -7.17 -7.40
N GLU A 122 4.53 -7.22 -8.15
CA GLU A 122 5.11 -6.06 -8.82
C GLU A 122 4.77 -6.08 -10.30
N HIS A 123 4.20 -4.99 -10.78
CA HIS A 123 3.87 -4.77 -12.19
C HIS A 123 4.64 -3.55 -12.69
N ASP A 124 5.42 -3.73 -13.76
CA ASP A 124 6.26 -2.70 -14.36
C ASP A 124 5.60 -2.01 -15.58
N GLY A 125 4.32 -2.32 -15.83
CA GLY A 125 3.58 -1.88 -17.01
C GLY A 125 3.46 -2.96 -18.09
N GLU A 126 4.24 -4.05 -18.02
CA GLU A 126 4.22 -5.15 -18.99
C GLU A 126 4.19 -6.52 -18.29
N ARG A 127 5.02 -6.70 -17.28
CA ARG A 127 5.20 -7.97 -16.55
C ARG A 127 4.66 -7.87 -15.14
N LEU A 128 4.07 -8.95 -14.67
CA LEU A 128 3.64 -9.13 -13.30
C LEU A 128 4.50 -10.22 -12.65
N VAL A 129 5.16 -9.85 -11.55
CA VAL A 129 6.01 -10.78 -10.79
C VAL A 129 5.46 -10.92 -9.37
N ALA A 130 5.19 -12.15 -8.95
CA ALA A 130 4.76 -12.46 -7.59
C ALA A 130 5.95 -12.88 -6.72
N THR A 131 6.00 -12.40 -5.49
CA THR A 131 7.02 -12.76 -4.50
C THR A 131 6.34 -13.13 -3.18
N ALA A 132 6.62 -14.33 -2.68
CA ALA A 132 6.21 -14.75 -1.34
C ALA A 132 7.23 -14.24 -0.30
N HIS A 133 6.73 -13.77 0.84
CA HIS A 133 7.55 -13.27 1.94
C HIS A 133 7.39 -14.17 3.17
N GLY A 134 8.50 -14.44 3.85
CA GLY A 134 8.54 -15.24 5.07
C GLY A 134 8.02 -14.49 6.31
N GLU A 135 8.31 -15.06 7.47
CA GLU A 135 8.08 -14.41 8.77
C GLU A 135 9.08 -13.26 9.00
N GLY A 136 8.77 -12.42 9.96
CA GLY A 136 9.53 -11.23 10.32
C GLY A 136 8.91 -9.94 9.80
N THR A 137 9.69 -8.87 9.82
CA THR A 137 9.26 -7.53 9.40
C THR A 137 9.72 -7.23 7.98
N THR A 138 8.76 -6.92 7.11
CA THR A 138 9.00 -6.48 5.74
C THR A 138 8.51 -5.05 5.56
N VAL A 139 9.32 -4.20 4.94
CA VAL A 139 8.94 -2.83 4.60
C VAL A 139 8.87 -2.71 3.08
N PHE A 140 7.70 -2.37 2.59
CA PHE A 140 7.43 -2.11 1.18
C PHE A 140 7.38 -0.61 0.93
N THR A 141 8.00 -0.17 -0.15
CA THR A 141 8.04 1.24 -0.54
C THR A 141 7.73 1.41 -2.02
N SER A 142 7.39 2.62 -2.42
CA SER A 142 7.17 2.93 -3.85
C SER A 142 8.48 2.93 -4.68
N GLY A 143 9.64 3.02 -4.04
CA GLY A 143 10.94 3.07 -4.71
C GLY A 143 11.47 1.70 -5.18
N GLY A 144 10.86 0.59 -4.75
CA GLY A 144 11.26 -0.76 -5.16
C GLY A 144 12.31 -1.41 -4.26
N PRO A 145 12.91 -2.54 -4.72
CA PRO A 145 13.78 -3.36 -3.89
C PRO A 145 15.07 -2.67 -3.43
N GLU A 146 15.57 -1.72 -4.23
CA GLU A 146 16.81 -0.98 -3.94
C GLU A 146 16.56 0.30 -3.10
N ASP A 147 15.32 0.52 -2.65
CA ASP A 147 14.97 1.69 -1.87
C ASP A 147 15.53 1.58 -0.45
N ARG A 148 16.52 2.42 -0.14
CA ARG A 148 17.15 2.53 1.18
C ARG A 148 16.14 2.79 2.31
N LYS A 149 15.00 3.39 2.01
CA LYS A 149 13.92 3.60 2.99
C LYS A 149 13.46 2.28 3.61
N GLY A 150 13.29 1.24 2.79
CA GLY A 150 12.91 -0.09 3.27
C GLY A 150 13.95 -0.68 4.25
N GLU A 151 15.23 -0.53 3.95
CA GLU A 151 16.32 -0.99 4.82
C GLU A 151 16.39 -0.20 6.13
N LEU A 152 16.32 1.14 6.04
CA LEU A 152 16.43 2.03 7.20
C LEU A 152 15.32 1.80 8.23
N TRP A 153 14.10 1.52 7.78
CA TRP A 153 12.94 1.42 8.66
C TRP A 153 12.61 -0.01 9.10
N ARG A 154 13.17 -1.03 8.47
CA ARG A 154 12.89 -2.43 8.84
C ARG A 154 13.23 -2.74 10.29
N GLU A 155 14.45 -2.44 10.72
CA GLU A 155 14.90 -2.75 12.08
C GLU A 155 14.16 -1.96 13.17
N PRO A 156 13.95 -0.63 13.04
CA PRO A 156 13.13 0.13 13.98
C PRO A 156 11.73 -0.47 14.20
N PHE A 157 11.04 -0.89 13.12
CA PHE A 157 9.73 -1.51 13.24
C PHE A 157 9.80 -2.96 13.75
N ALA A 158 10.84 -3.71 13.42
CA ALA A 158 11.04 -5.07 13.93
C ALA A 158 11.22 -5.09 15.45
N ALA A 159 11.97 -4.13 16.00
CA ALA A 159 12.25 -4.03 17.43
C ALA A 159 11.08 -3.42 18.24
N ALA A 160 10.21 -2.63 17.61
CA ALA A 160 9.16 -1.88 18.29
C ALA A 160 7.91 -2.72 18.56
N PRO A 161 7.32 -2.69 19.78
CA PRO A 161 6.02 -3.29 20.05
C PRO A 161 4.89 -2.63 19.25
N PHE A 162 4.01 -3.47 18.68
CA PHE A 162 2.79 -3.02 18.00
C PHE A 162 1.62 -2.90 19.01
N PRO A 163 0.67 -1.98 18.86
CA PRO A 163 0.64 -0.93 17.82
C PRO A 163 1.24 0.41 18.27
N ASP A 164 1.40 0.62 19.58
CA ASP A 164 1.65 1.98 20.10
C ASP A 164 3.03 2.52 19.74
N ARG A 165 4.07 1.68 19.82
CA ARG A 165 5.40 2.13 19.41
C ARG A 165 5.52 2.29 17.89
N TRP A 166 4.76 1.55 17.09
CA TRP A 166 4.71 1.78 15.65
C TRP A 166 4.09 3.13 15.32
N ARG A 167 3.00 3.50 16.01
CA ARG A 167 2.40 4.85 15.90
C ARG A 167 3.39 5.92 16.36
N GLY A 168 4.09 5.69 17.48
CA GLY A 168 5.12 6.60 18.00
C GLY A 168 6.22 6.83 16.98
N LEU A 169 6.76 5.78 16.34
CA LEU A 169 7.78 5.91 15.29
C LEU A 169 7.33 6.83 14.14
N VAL A 170 6.04 6.79 13.76
CA VAL A 170 5.49 7.70 12.74
C VAL A 170 5.30 9.11 13.29
N GLN A 171 4.68 9.26 14.47
CA GLN A 171 4.33 10.57 15.05
C GLN A 171 5.55 11.40 15.48
N GLU A 172 6.64 10.73 15.84
CA GLU A 172 7.91 11.36 16.20
C GLU A 172 8.66 11.93 14.99
N GLN A 173 8.20 11.60 13.75
CA GLN A 173 8.86 12.10 12.54
C GLN A 173 8.38 13.50 12.17
N THR A 174 9.31 14.33 11.75
CA THR A 174 9.00 15.57 11.05
C THR A 174 8.92 15.28 9.54
N PRO A 175 7.87 15.71 8.84
CA PRO A 175 7.80 15.55 7.39
C PRO A 175 8.97 16.22 6.69
N ALA A 176 9.67 15.49 5.83
CA ALA A 176 10.88 15.91 5.17
C ALA A 176 10.85 15.63 3.67
N PRO A 177 11.63 16.34 2.83
CA PRO A 177 11.65 16.12 1.39
C PRO A 177 12.47 14.88 0.96
N GLU A 178 13.30 14.32 1.83
CA GLU A 178 14.18 13.20 1.54
C GLU A 178 13.38 11.93 1.20
N PRO A 179 13.81 11.14 0.22
CA PRO A 179 13.13 9.91 -0.18
C PRO A 179 13.02 8.89 0.96
N GLU A 180 14.02 8.85 1.83
CA GLU A 180 14.13 7.94 2.96
C GLU A 180 13.26 8.34 4.15
N ALA A 181 12.72 9.58 4.19
CA ALA A 181 11.87 10.04 5.27
C ALA A 181 10.60 9.20 5.37
N LEU A 182 10.23 8.79 6.59
CA LEU A 182 9.00 8.03 6.82
C LEU A 182 7.77 8.88 6.49
N LEU A 183 7.76 10.13 6.95
CA LEU A 183 6.79 11.13 6.54
C LEU A 183 7.43 12.08 5.53
N VAL A 184 6.76 12.25 4.40
CA VAL A 184 7.25 13.06 3.28
C VAL A 184 6.47 14.36 3.16
N ARG A 185 7.18 15.45 2.87
CA ARG A 185 6.61 16.71 2.40
C ARG A 185 7.52 17.32 1.36
N ARG A 186 7.04 17.39 0.12
CA ARG A 186 7.80 17.95 -1.00
C ARG A 186 6.89 18.70 -1.96
N GLU A 187 7.47 19.67 -2.63
CA GLU A 187 6.83 20.36 -3.76
C GLU A 187 7.44 19.88 -5.07
N ARG A 188 6.60 19.60 -6.04
CA ARG A 188 7.00 19.25 -7.39
C ARG A 188 6.00 19.83 -8.38
N GLU A 189 6.50 20.59 -9.36
CA GLU A 189 5.68 21.17 -10.44
C GLU A 189 4.50 22.01 -9.89
N GLY A 190 4.73 22.80 -8.83
CA GLY A 190 3.71 23.64 -8.18
C GLY A 190 2.65 22.85 -7.39
N ARG A 191 2.87 21.55 -7.13
CA ARG A 191 1.98 20.70 -6.34
C ARG A 191 2.66 20.24 -5.07
N VAL A 192 1.94 20.27 -3.95
CA VAL A 192 2.43 19.78 -2.67
C VAL A 192 2.02 18.32 -2.48
N TYR A 193 3.02 17.48 -2.28
CA TYR A 193 2.87 16.06 -1.91
C TYR A 193 3.26 15.89 -0.45
N GLY A 194 2.50 15.10 0.27
CA GLY A 194 2.80 14.79 1.66
C GLY A 194 2.19 13.48 2.12
N SER A 195 2.63 13.03 3.30
CA SER A 195 1.99 11.91 3.99
C SER A 195 0.65 12.40 4.54
N VAL A 196 -0.44 11.95 3.93
CA VAL A 196 -1.80 12.45 4.17
C VAL A 196 -2.64 11.49 5.00
N PHE A 197 -2.15 10.26 5.17
CA PHE A 197 -2.80 9.22 5.97
C PHE A 197 -1.77 8.21 6.49
N ALA A 198 -1.87 7.81 7.76
CA ALA A 198 -1.05 6.77 8.39
C ALA A 198 -1.85 5.96 9.41
#